data_4b2b7a0ccc28228f08571a0117216f5d
#
_entry.id   4b2b7a0ccc28228f08571a0117216f5d
#
_cell.length_a   1.000
_cell.length_b   1.000
_cell.length_c   1.000
_cell.angle_alpha   90.00
_cell.angle_beta   90.00
_cell.angle_gamma   90.00
#
_symmetry.space_group_name_H-M   'P 1'
#
loop_
_entity.id
_entity.type
_entity.pdbx_description
1 polymer ?
#
loop_
_entity_poly.entity_id
_entity_poly.type
_entity_poly.pdbx_seq_one_letter_code
_entity_poly.pdbx_strand_id
1 'polypeptide(L)'
;MIKTTDISLEQVVDCHLEAFPNSLYNKFGKGFLVKTFSWYLRNPVKRKLLSFENNNIVCGFLTMRMTDDKDSYYRYIFPTFIHSIIMFPKAILDKEFLSLILSPIITKNNSIVNSVTMELVSLGVRIQNRNEGIATKLINEFERISKLSLSKTLILSVKEDNKNAIDFYFNHGWRVSHSHKGNANYVILKKEI
;
A
#
# COMPACT_ATOMS: atom_id res chain seq x y z
N MET A 1 18.14 4.77 7.22
CA MET A 1 17.47 4.59 8.52
C MET A 1 15.95 4.49 8.29
N ILE A 2 15.22 3.64 9.04
CA ILE A 2 13.75 3.59 8.96
C ILE A 2 13.15 4.63 9.91
N LYS A 3 12.17 5.39 9.42
CA LYS A 3 11.37 6.34 10.20
C LYS A 3 9.90 5.93 10.22
N THR A 4 9.24 6.19 11.34
CA THR A 4 7.79 6.01 11.57
C THR A 4 7.10 7.31 11.96
N THR A 5 7.87 8.36 12.23
CA THR A 5 7.45 9.73 12.56
C THR A 5 8.26 10.73 11.74
N ASP A 6 7.82 11.96 11.66
CA ASP A 6 8.48 13.07 10.96
C ASP A 6 8.84 12.72 9.50
N ILE A 7 7.91 12.02 8.83
CA ILE A 7 8.08 11.57 7.45
C ILE A 7 7.67 12.69 6.50
N SER A 8 8.56 13.06 5.58
CA SER A 8 8.22 13.98 4.49
C SER A 8 7.28 13.30 3.49
N LEU A 9 6.00 13.66 3.52
CA LEU A 9 5.00 13.12 2.60
C LEU A 9 5.32 13.43 1.14
N GLU A 10 5.90 14.59 0.86
CA GLU A 10 6.31 14.97 -0.49
C GLU A 10 7.38 14.03 -1.03
N GLN A 11 8.41 13.72 -0.21
CA GLN A 11 9.44 12.77 -0.60
C GLN A 11 8.92 11.34 -0.76
N VAL A 12 7.93 10.93 0.05
CA VAL A 12 7.25 9.63 -0.12
C VAL A 12 6.49 9.60 -1.44
N VAL A 13 5.80 10.68 -1.79
CA VAL A 13 5.12 10.82 -3.09
C VAL A 13 6.10 10.74 -4.24
N ASP A 14 7.23 11.44 -4.18
CA ASP A 14 8.26 11.36 -5.21
C ASP A 14 8.82 9.94 -5.33
N CYS A 15 9.08 9.26 -4.21
CA CYS A 15 9.47 7.86 -4.20
C CYS A 15 8.40 6.95 -4.83
N HIS A 16 7.11 7.20 -4.54
CA HIS A 16 6.00 6.46 -5.14
C HIS A 16 5.94 6.63 -6.66
N LEU A 17 6.06 7.87 -7.15
CA LEU A 17 6.03 8.17 -8.58
C LEU A 17 7.14 7.45 -9.35
N GLU A 18 8.34 7.39 -8.77
CA GLU A 18 9.47 6.66 -9.35
C GLU A 18 9.32 5.13 -9.25
N ALA A 19 8.84 4.62 -8.09
CA ALA A 19 8.69 3.18 -7.87
C ALA A 19 7.58 2.57 -8.74
N PHE A 20 6.51 3.34 -9.02
CA PHE A 20 5.30 2.90 -9.72
C PHE A 20 4.90 3.85 -10.85
N PRO A 21 5.72 4.01 -11.91
CA PRO A 21 5.47 5.02 -12.96
C PRO A 21 4.12 4.84 -13.67
N ASN A 22 3.61 3.61 -13.75
CA ASN A 22 2.34 3.27 -14.40
C ASN A 22 1.16 3.17 -13.42
N SER A 23 1.31 3.64 -12.18
CA SER A 23 0.21 3.61 -11.22
C SER A 23 -0.92 4.54 -11.65
N LEU A 24 -2.16 4.03 -11.54
CA LEU A 24 -3.36 4.85 -11.76
C LEU A 24 -3.38 6.09 -10.85
N TYR A 25 -2.91 5.97 -9.62
CA TYR A 25 -2.86 7.06 -8.64
C TYR A 25 -2.03 8.26 -9.13
N ASN A 26 -1.04 8.02 -9.99
CA ASN A 26 -0.21 9.09 -10.57
C ASN A 26 -1.02 10.03 -11.47
N LYS A 27 -2.10 9.52 -12.08
CA LYS A 27 -3.00 10.30 -12.96
C LYS A 27 -3.80 11.37 -12.19
N PHE A 28 -3.91 11.23 -10.87
CA PHE A 28 -4.62 12.19 -10.01
C PHE A 28 -3.74 13.28 -9.44
N GLY A 29 -2.45 13.26 -9.77
CA GLY A 29 -1.48 14.27 -9.37
C GLY A 29 -0.94 14.11 -7.94
N LYS A 30 0.12 14.89 -7.65
CA LYS A 30 0.83 14.81 -6.37
C LYS A 30 -0.06 15.11 -5.16
N GLY A 31 -0.95 16.10 -5.26
CA GLY A 31 -1.85 16.47 -4.17
C GLY A 31 -2.75 15.31 -3.71
N PHE A 32 -3.24 14.51 -4.65
CA PHE A 32 -4.00 13.30 -4.35
C PHE A 32 -3.15 12.27 -3.62
N LEU A 33 -1.90 12.05 -4.06
CA LEU A 33 -0.98 11.11 -3.41
C LEU A 33 -0.59 11.58 -2.00
N VAL A 34 -0.31 12.88 -1.79
CA VAL A 34 -0.07 13.46 -0.46
C VAL A 34 -1.24 13.16 0.45
N LYS A 35 -2.48 13.40 -0.01
CA LYS A 35 -3.69 13.11 0.75
C LYS A 35 -3.82 11.62 1.05
N THR A 36 -3.50 10.75 0.08
CA THR A 36 -3.51 9.29 0.24
C THR A 36 -2.56 8.86 1.37
N PHE A 37 -1.31 9.30 1.33
CA PHE A 37 -0.33 8.92 2.34
C PHE A 37 -0.61 9.56 3.71
N SER A 38 -1.14 10.78 3.76
CA SER A 38 -1.51 11.43 5.02
C SER A 38 -2.60 10.66 5.79
N TRP A 39 -3.45 9.89 5.11
CA TRP A 39 -4.44 9.03 5.76
C TRP A 39 -3.81 8.01 6.70
N TYR A 40 -2.64 7.46 6.34
CA TYR A 40 -1.92 6.49 7.17
C TYR A 40 -1.36 7.10 8.46
N LEU A 41 -1.14 8.42 8.51
CA LEU A 41 -0.64 9.12 9.68
C LEU A 41 -1.74 9.55 10.67
N ARG A 42 -3.02 9.50 10.27
CA ARG A 42 -4.14 9.98 11.11
C ARG A 42 -4.49 9.05 12.27
N ASN A 43 -4.19 7.76 12.16
CA ASN A 43 -4.46 6.78 13.20
C ASN A 43 -3.26 5.84 13.35
N PRO A 44 -2.23 6.25 14.09
CA PRO A 44 -0.98 5.48 14.19
C PRO A 44 -1.13 4.15 14.95
N VAL A 45 -2.28 3.90 15.58
CA VAL A 45 -2.60 2.61 16.18
C VAL A 45 -3.03 1.59 15.12
N LYS A 46 -3.91 2.01 14.20
CA LYS A 46 -4.50 1.12 13.18
C LYS A 46 -3.76 1.12 11.84
N ARG A 47 -2.98 2.18 11.58
CA ARG A 47 -2.29 2.40 10.30
C ARG A 47 -0.90 2.96 10.53
N LYS A 48 0.03 2.65 9.64
CA LYS A 48 1.35 3.27 9.65
C LYS A 48 1.85 3.50 8.23
N LEU A 49 2.64 4.55 8.09
CA LEU A 49 3.54 4.80 6.99
C LEU A 49 4.96 4.67 7.55
N LEU A 50 5.79 3.89 6.88
CA LEU A 50 7.21 3.77 7.15
C LEU A 50 7.98 4.39 5.99
N SER A 51 9.04 5.11 6.25
CA SER A 51 10.01 5.52 5.23
C SER A 51 11.40 4.96 5.55
N PHE A 52 12.14 4.59 4.51
CA PHE A 52 13.56 4.34 4.60
C PHE A 52 14.30 5.52 3.99
N GLU A 53 15.13 6.18 4.80
CA GLU A 53 15.89 7.36 4.39
C GLU A 53 17.38 7.08 4.38
N ASN A 54 18.04 7.61 3.37
CA ASN A 54 19.48 7.71 3.25
C ASN A 54 19.84 9.18 2.93
N ASN A 55 20.73 9.80 3.72
CA ASN A 55 21.13 11.20 3.59
C ASN A 55 19.90 12.15 3.49
N ASN A 56 18.90 11.96 4.36
CA ASN A 56 17.65 12.72 4.41
C ASN A 56 16.77 12.64 3.13
N ILE A 57 17.03 11.65 2.28
CA ILE A 57 16.23 11.37 1.09
C ILE A 57 15.47 10.06 1.31
N VAL A 58 14.14 10.08 1.08
CA VAL A 58 13.32 8.88 1.12
C VAL A 58 13.66 8.00 -0.08
N CYS A 59 14.29 6.85 0.17
CA CYS A 59 14.67 5.86 -0.84
C CYS A 59 13.65 4.72 -0.98
N GLY A 60 12.81 4.52 0.03
CA GLY A 60 11.74 3.52 0.02
C GLY A 60 10.68 3.82 1.07
N PHE A 61 9.50 3.27 0.89
CA PHE A 61 8.38 3.40 1.83
C PHE A 61 7.54 2.13 1.90
N LEU A 62 6.79 2.00 2.99
CA LEU A 62 5.80 0.95 3.18
C LEU A 62 4.58 1.54 3.89
N THR A 63 3.37 1.17 3.43
CA THR A 63 2.12 1.47 4.11
C THR A 63 1.45 0.19 4.59
N MET A 64 0.90 0.25 5.80
CA MET A 64 0.25 -0.88 6.44
C MET A 64 -1.02 -0.43 7.19
N ARG A 65 -1.96 -1.35 7.36
CA ARG A 65 -3.18 -1.13 8.14
C ARG A 65 -3.67 -2.42 8.81
N MET A 66 -4.41 -2.29 9.89
CA MET A 66 -5.19 -3.38 10.45
C MET A 66 -6.43 -3.64 9.60
N THR A 67 -6.80 -4.89 9.38
CA THR A 67 -7.99 -5.24 8.57
C THR A 67 -9.31 -4.89 9.25
N ASP A 68 -9.31 -4.72 10.58
CA ASP A 68 -10.45 -4.26 11.38
C ASP A 68 -10.58 -2.73 11.46
N ASP A 69 -9.73 -1.97 10.72
CA ASP A 69 -9.82 -0.53 10.67
C ASP A 69 -11.10 -0.10 9.96
N LYS A 70 -12.03 0.47 10.72
CA LYS A 70 -13.36 0.91 10.24
C LYS A 70 -13.34 2.31 9.62
N ASP A 71 -12.24 3.05 9.75
CA ASP A 71 -12.12 4.35 9.12
C ASP A 71 -12.11 4.20 7.60
N SER A 72 -13.09 4.79 6.96
CA SER A 72 -13.20 4.71 5.51
C SER A 72 -12.13 5.59 4.82
N TYR A 73 -11.14 4.93 4.22
CA TYR A 73 -10.19 5.59 3.32
C TYR A 73 -10.93 6.38 2.23
N TYR A 74 -11.96 5.79 1.63
CA TYR A 74 -12.73 6.42 0.56
C TYR A 74 -13.43 7.70 1.00
N ARG A 75 -14.04 7.71 2.19
CA ARG A 75 -14.64 8.94 2.75
C ARG A 75 -13.61 10.05 2.94
N TYR A 76 -12.40 9.69 3.39
CA TYR A 76 -11.33 10.65 3.62
C TYR A 76 -10.79 11.24 2.31
N ILE A 77 -10.61 10.40 1.27
CA ILE A 77 -10.02 10.81 0.01
C ILE A 77 -11.04 11.45 -0.96
N PHE A 78 -12.34 11.19 -0.76
CA PHE A 78 -13.41 11.54 -1.69
C PHE A 78 -13.40 13.00 -2.16
N PRO A 79 -13.26 14.03 -1.29
CA PRO A 79 -13.24 15.41 -1.73
C PRO A 79 -12.07 15.70 -2.68
N THR A 80 -10.89 15.18 -2.37
CA THR A 80 -9.69 15.34 -3.20
C THR A 80 -9.81 14.56 -4.51
N PHE A 81 -10.47 13.41 -4.44
CA PHE A 81 -10.76 12.57 -5.59
C PHE A 81 -11.68 13.28 -6.60
N ILE A 82 -12.78 13.90 -6.15
CA ILE A 82 -13.67 14.69 -7.01
C ILE A 82 -12.92 15.85 -7.65
N HIS A 83 -12.12 16.57 -6.85
CA HIS A 83 -11.28 17.65 -7.39
C HIS A 83 -10.32 17.14 -8.48
N SER A 84 -9.67 16.00 -8.25
CA SER A 84 -8.74 15.40 -9.21
C SER A 84 -9.44 14.96 -10.50
N ILE A 85 -10.67 14.46 -10.43
CA ILE A 85 -11.48 14.13 -11.62
C ILE A 85 -11.78 15.38 -12.46
N ILE A 86 -12.15 16.47 -11.80
CA ILE A 86 -12.44 17.75 -12.51
C ILE A 86 -11.18 18.25 -13.24
N MET A 87 -10.03 18.14 -12.60
CA MET A 87 -8.75 18.57 -13.17
C MET A 87 -8.21 17.62 -14.26
N PHE A 88 -8.52 16.33 -14.16
CA PHE A 88 -8.01 15.30 -15.07
C PHE A 88 -9.15 14.39 -15.59
N PRO A 89 -10.09 14.91 -16.39
CA PRO A 89 -11.29 14.18 -16.81
C PRO A 89 -10.99 12.92 -17.63
N LYS A 90 -9.86 12.85 -18.31
CA LYS A 90 -9.43 11.65 -19.07
C LYS A 90 -9.17 10.42 -18.16
N ALA A 91 -8.94 10.62 -16.86
CA ALA A 91 -8.74 9.52 -15.92
C ALA A 91 -10.02 8.68 -15.75
N ILE A 92 -11.22 9.26 -15.99
CA ILE A 92 -12.52 8.55 -15.89
C ILE A 92 -12.66 7.47 -16.98
N LEU A 93 -11.99 7.63 -18.10
CA LEU A 93 -12.06 6.69 -19.23
C LEU A 93 -11.20 5.44 -19.01
N ASP A 94 -10.44 5.39 -17.92
CA ASP A 94 -9.57 4.26 -17.60
C ASP A 94 -10.36 3.11 -16.95
N LYS A 95 -10.27 1.91 -17.54
CA LYS A 95 -10.96 0.71 -17.01
C LYS A 95 -10.50 0.34 -15.60
N GLU A 96 -9.23 0.57 -15.26
CA GLU A 96 -8.69 0.35 -13.91
C GLU A 96 -9.33 1.33 -12.91
N PHE A 97 -9.60 2.56 -13.34
CA PHE A 97 -10.27 3.58 -12.53
C PHE A 97 -11.71 3.19 -12.19
N LEU A 98 -12.49 2.74 -13.17
CA LEU A 98 -13.86 2.25 -12.93
C LEU A 98 -13.85 1.05 -11.97
N SER A 99 -12.88 0.16 -12.11
CA SER A 99 -12.67 -0.96 -11.20
C SER A 99 -12.38 -0.50 -9.77
N LEU A 100 -11.54 0.53 -9.60
CA LEU A 100 -11.20 1.08 -8.29
C LEU A 100 -12.41 1.71 -7.58
N ILE A 101 -13.27 2.42 -8.32
CA ILE A 101 -14.51 3.01 -7.77
C ILE A 101 -15.52 1.95 -7.39
N LEU A 102 -15.65 0.92 -8.20
CA LEU A 102 -16.66 -0.14 -8.01
C LEU A 102 -16.20 -1.20 -6.99
N SER A 103 -14.89 -1.35 -6.76
CA SER A 103 -14.34 -2.37 -5.86
C SER A 103 -14.87 -2.30 -4.42
N PRO A 104 -15.08 -1.13 -3.79
CA PRO A 104 -15.65 -1.06 -2.44
C PRO A 104 -17.10 -1.50 -2.37
N ILE A 105 -17.83 -1.40 -3.49
CA ILE A 105 -19.25 -1.80 -3.60
C ILE A 105 -19.34 -3.33 -3.72
N ILE A 106 -18.34 -3.94 -4.36
CA ILE A 106 -18.29 -5.37 -4.68
C ILE A 106 -17.63 -6.19 -3.56
N THR A 107 -16.64 -5.63 -2.84
CA THR A 107 -15.87 -6.36 -1.81
C THR A 107 -16.44 -6.24 -0.41
N LYS A 108 -17.77 -6.25 -0.25
CA LYS A 108 -18.42 -6.46 1.03
C LYS A 108 -18.35 -7.94 1.41
N ASN A 109 -17.15 -8.50 1.40
CA ASN A 109 -16.93 -9.85 1.87
C ASN A 109 -16.77 -9.83 3.39
N ASN A 110 -17.77 -10.40 4.05
CA ASN A 110 -17.79 -10.77 5.46
C ASN A 110 -16.75 -11.85 5.75
N SER A 111 -15.48 -11.50 5.74
CA SER A 111 -14.50 -12.36 6.39
C SER A 111 -14.62 -12.10 7.88
N ILE A 112 -15.24 -13.05 8.59
CA ILE A 112 -15.15 -13.16 10.05
C ILE A 112 -13.69 -13.48 10.35
N VAL A 113 -12.87 -12.45 10.47
CA VAL A 113 -11.48 -12.61 10.90
C VAL A 113 -11.47 -12.55 12.40
N ASN A 114 -11.50 -13.73 13.05
CA ASN A 114 -11.43 -13.88 14.51
C ASN A 114 -10.02 -13.57 15.06
N SER A 115 -9.08 -13.11 14.25
CA SER A 115 -7.71 -12.75 14.65
C SER A 115 -7.33 -11.40 14.09
N VAL A 116 -6.54 -10.65 14.86
CA VAL A 116 -5.95 -9.38 14.38
C VAL A 116 -5.05 -9.69 13.19
N THR A 117 -5.38 -9.11 12.06
CA THR A 117 -4.65 -9.28 10.79
C THR A 117 -4.09 -7.92 10.35
N MET A 118 -2.83 -7.90 9.98
CA MET A 118 -2.18 -6.71 9.44
C MET A 118 -2.02 -6.84 7.93
N GLU A 119 -2.44 -5.82 7.20
CA GLU A 119 -2.31 -5.75 5.75
C GLU A 119 -1.14 -4.85 5.35
N LEU A 120 -0.25 -5.36 4.52
CA LEU A 120 0.71 -4.56 3.77
C LEU A 120 0.00 -4.05 2.51
N VAL A 121 -0.19 -2.73 2.43
CA VAL A 121 -0.96 -2.12 1.34
C VAL A 121 -0.07 -1.69 0.18
N SER A 122 1.10 -1.12 0.47
CA SER A 122 2.05 -0.69 -0.56
C SER A 122 3.49 -0.77 -0.03
N LEU A 123 4.40 -1.20 -0.89
CA LEU A 123 5.85 -1.21 -0.66
C LEU A 123 6.53 -0.71 -1.94
N GLY A 124 7.23 0.40 -1.86
CA GLY A 124 7.95 0.99 -2.98
C GLY A 124 9.38 1.34 -2.63
N VAL A 125 10.29 1.15 -3.60
CA VAL A 125 11.70 1.53 -3.51
C VAL A 125 12.08 2.26 -4.79
N ARG A 126 12.76 3.41 -4.67
CA ARG A 126 13.26 4.17 -5.82
C ARG A 126 14.08 3.25 -6.73
N ILE A 127 13.98 3.45 -8.04
CA ILE A 127 14.62 2.57 -9.03
C ILE A 127 16.13 2.46 -8.77
N GLN A 128 16.79 3.58 -8.52
CA GLN A 128 18.23 3.66 -8.27
C GLN A 128 18.69 3.00 -6.97
N ASN A 129 17.78 2.78 -6.02
CA ASN A 129 18.10 2.18 -4.72
C ASN A 129 17.60 0.72 -4.61
N ARG A 130 17.16 0.13 -5.71
CA ARG A 130 16.79 -1.30 -5.74
C ARG A 130 18.03 -2.17 -5.55
N ASN A 131 17.80 -3.38 -5.06
CA ASN A 131 18.85 -4.36 -4.74
C ASN A 131 19.79 -3.98 -3.58
N GLU A 132 19.56 -2.86 -2.87
CA GLU A 132 20.28 -2.43 -1.66
C GLU A 132 19.69 -3.02 -0.36
N GLY A 133 18.74 -3.96 -0.46
CA GLY A 133 18.08 -4.58 0.69
C GLY A 133 17.07 -3.67 1.41
N ILE A 134 16.69 -2.51 0.83
CA ILE A 134 15.74 -1.57 1.44
C ILE A 134 14.36 -2.20 1.64
N ALA A 135 13.85 -2.91 0.62
CA ALA A 135 12.57 -3.61 0.72
C ALA A 135 12.58 -4.65 1.85
N THR A 136 13.68 -5.40 1.99
CA THR A 136 13.86 -6.39 3.08
C THR A 136 13.85 -5.71 4.46
N LYS A 137 14.53 -4.57 4.60
CA LYS A 137 14.52 -3.82 5.87
C LYS A 137 13.12 -3.33 6.22
N LEU A 138 12.36 -2.83 5.23
CA LEU A 138 10.98 -2.37 5.43
C LEU A 138 10.02 -3.53 5.79
N ILE A 139 10.14 -4.69 5.14
CA ILE A 139 9.35 -5.89 5.45
C ILE A 139 9.66 -6.39 6.87
N ASN A 140 10.93 -6.46 7.26
CA ASN A 140 11.31 -6.89 8.60
C ASN A 140 10.73 -5.95 9.68
N GLU A 141 10.74 -4.65 9.43
CA GLU A 141 10.14 -3.67 10.35
C GLU A 141 8.61 -3.79 10.39
N PHE A 142 7.97 -4.02 9.24
CA PHE A 142 6.53 -4.31 9.17
C PHE A 142 6.16 -5.53 10.02
N GLU A 143 6.90 -6.63 9.90
CA GLU A 143 6.68 -7.85 10.69
C GLU A 143 6.91 -7.60 12.19
N ARG A 144 7.95 -6.85 12.54
CA ARG A 144 8.24 -6.46 13.94
C ARG A 144 7.08 -5.66 14.54
N ILE A 145 6.59 -4.65 13.84
CA ILE A 145 5.46 -3.82 14.28
C ILE A 145 4.19 -4.67 14.39
N SER A 146 3.96 -5.56 13.44
CA SER A 146 2.77 -6.42 13.43
C SER A 146 2.75 -7.37 14.64
N LYS A 147 3.89 -7.94 15.02
CA LYS A 147 4.03 -8.75 16.25
C LYS A 147 3.72 -7.93 17.50
N LEU A 148 4.22 -6.70 17.60
CA LEU A 148 3.94 -5.81 18.71
C LEU A 148 2.44 -5.42 18.79
N SER A 149 1.75 -5.43 17.66
CA SER A 149 0.31 -5.19 17.57
C SER A 149 -0.54 -6.46 17.82
N LEU A 150 0.08 -7.56 18.27
CA LEU A 150 -0.55 -8.86 18.50
C LEU A 150 -1.23 -9.45 17.25
N SER A 151 -0.79 -9.05 16.08
CA SER A 151 -1.24 -9.65 14.82
C SER A 151 -0.64 -11.05 14.69
N LYS A 152 -1.49 -12.02 14.34
CA LYS A 152 -1.06 -13.40 14.08
C LYS A 152 -0.87 -13.68 12.59
N THR A 153 -1.48 -12.85 11.78
CA THR A 153 -1.55 -13.04 10.34
C THR A 153 -1.21 -11.75 9.62
N LEU A 154 -0.37 -11.86 8.61
CA LEU A 154 -0.07 -10.80 7.66
C LEU A 154 -0.67 -11.16 6.31
N ILE A 155 -1.21 -10.17 5.61
CA ILE A 155 -1.74 -10.32 4.25
C ILE A 155 -1.24 -9.21 3.34
N LEU A 156 -1.20 -9.49 2.06
CA LEU A 156 -1.00 -8.52 1.00
C LEU A 156 -1.65 -8.99 -0.30
N SER A 157 -1.91 -8.04 -1.18
CA SER A 157 -2.37 -8.30 -2.55
C SER A 157 -1.29 -7.86 -3.54
N VAL A 158 -0.95 -8.71 -4.49
CA VAL A 158 0.02 -8.42 -5.55
C VAL A 158 -0.56 -8.79 -6.91
N LYS A 159 -0.31 -7.99 -7.95
CA LYS A 159 -0.72 -8.34 -9.33
C LYS A 159 -0.04 -9.63 -9.75
N GLU A 160 -0.79 -10.54 -10.40
CA GLU A 160 -0.32 -11.86 -10.81
C GLU A 160 0.84 -11.80 -11.83
N ASP A 161 0.90 -10.73 -12.61
CA ASP A 161 1.97 -10.46 -13.58
C ASP A 161 3.26 -9.91 -12.95
N ASN A 162 3.20 -9.42 -11.70
CA ASN A 162 4.36 -8.89 -10.98
C ASN A 162 5.19 -10.02 -10.35
N LYS A 163 5.83 -10.84 -11.19
CA LYS A 163 6.61 -12.01 -10.76
C LYS A 163 7.73 -11.62 -9.79
N ASN A 164 8.43 -10.53 -10.06
CA ASN A 164 9.53 -10.07 -9.20
C ASN A 164 9.07 -9.78 -7.76
N ALA A 165 7.89 -9.18 -7.59
CA ALA A 165 7.34 -8.95 -6.25
C ALA A 165 6.87 -10.25 -5.59
N ILE A 166 6.25 -11.17 -6.35
CA ILE A 166 5.82 -12.47 -5.85
C ILE A 166 7.03 -13.26 -5.34
N ASP A 167 8.10 -13.37 -6.14
CA ASP A 167 9.32 -14.05 -5.77
C ASP A 167 10.00 -13.42 -4.55
N PHE A 168 10.02 -12.07 -4.49
CA PHE A 168 10.50 -11.35 -3.33
C PHE A 168 9.75 -11.76 -2.06
N TYR A 169 8.41 -11.78 -2.08
CA TYR A 169 7.60 -12.17 -0.93
C TYR A 169 7.78 -13.66 -0.57
N PHE A 170 7.88 -14.56 -1.57
CA PHE A 170 8.14 -15.99 -1.31
C PHE A 170 9.47 -16.20 -0.60
N ASN A 171 10.51 -15.48 -0.99
CA ASN A 171 11.82 -15.51 -0.33
C ASN A 171 11.77 -14.98 1.12
N HIS A 172 10.74 -14.21 1.47
CA HIS A 172 10.48 -13.74 2.85
C HIS A 172 9.45 -14.60 3.60
N GLY A 173 9.15 -15.80 3.11
CA GLY A 173 8.30 -16.77 3.81
C GLY A 173 6.80 -16.59 3.61
N TRP A 174 6.38 -15.70 2.70
CA TRP A 174 4.97 -15.57 2.33
C TRP A 174 4.52 -16.74 1.47
N ARG A 175 3.21 -17.05 1.51
CA ARG A 175 2.59 -18.14 0.75
C ARG A 175 1.29 -17.67 0.13
N VAL A 176 0.91 -18.27 -1.00
CA VAL A 176 -0.40 -18.01 -1.63
C VAL A 176 -1.51 -18.46 -0.69
N SER A 177 -2.44 -17.56 -0.41
CA SER A 177 -3.69 -17.86 0.29
C SER A 177 -4.80 -18.21 -0.72
N HIS A 178 -5.07 -17.29 -1.64
CA HIS A 178 -6.01 -17.48 -2.73
C HIS A 178 -5.74 -16.47 -3.85
N SER A 179 -6.28 -16.74 -5.03
CA SER A 179 -6.25 -15.79 -6.15
C SER A 179 -7.63 -15.17 -6.33
N HIS A 180 -7.66 -13.87 -6.62
CA HIS A 180 -8.87 -13.16 -6.99
C HIS A 180 -8.83 -12.85 -8.48
N LYS A 181 -9.80 -13.41 -9.23
CA LYS A 181 -9.97 -13.15 -10.67
C LYS A 181 -11.02 -12.06 -10.85
N GLY A 182 -10.61 -10.93 -11.39
CA GLY A 182 -11.46 -9.79 -11.69
C GLY A 182 -10.93 -9.04 -12.90
N ASN A 183 -11.22 -7.73 -13.02
CA ASN A 183 -10.68 -6.87 -14.09
C ASN A 183 -9.14 -6.80 -14.08
N ALA A 184 -8.50 -7.02 -12.92
CA ALA A 184 -7.09 -7.32 -12.78
C ALA A 184 -6.94 -8.55 -11.89
N ASN A 185 -6.09 -9.50 -12.30
CA ASN A 185 -5.82 -10.69 -11.51
C ASN A 185 -4.85 -10.36 -10.38
N TYR A 186 -5.27 -10.65 -9.15
CA TYR A 186 -4.45 -10.49 -7.95
C TYR A 186 -4.26 -11.83 -7.25
N VAL A 187 -3.06 -12.02 -6.73
CA VAL A 187 -2.72 -13.10 -5.80
C VAL A 187 -2.69 -12.52 -4.40
N ILE A 188 -3.44 -13.12 -3.49
CA ILE A 188 -3.39 -12.79 -2.05
C ILE A 188 -2.33 -13.67 -1.42
N LEU A 189 -1.31 -13.04 -0.85
CA LEU A 189 -0.28 -13.71 -0.09
C LEU A 189 -0.55 -13.55 1.41
N LYS A 190 -0.19 -14.58 2.17
CA LYS A 190 -0.36 -14.67 3.61
C LYS A 190 0.93 -15.14 4.26
N LYS A 191 1.21 -14.63 5.48
CA LYS A 191 2.27 -15.10 6.36
C LYS A 191 1.76 -15.16 7.80
N GLU A 192 1.98 -16.24 8.48
CA GLU A 192 1.77 -16.38 9.94
C GLU A 192 3.05 -15.92 10.67
N ILE A 193 2.89 -15.20 11.82
CA ILE A 193 4.01 -14.63 12.58
C ILE A 193 3.90 -14.87 14.09
#